data_3d6c24704a0f9d39ee984e8ae59c5b96
#
_entry.id   3d6c24704a0f9d39ee984e8ae59c5b96
#
_cell.length_a   1.000
_cell.length_b   1.000
_cell.length_c   1.000
_cell.angle_alpha   90.00
_cell.angle_beta   90.00
_cell.angle_gamma   90.00
#
_symmetry.space_group_name_H-M   'P 1'
#
loop_
_entity.id
_entity.type
_entity.pdbx_description
1 polymer ?
#
loop_
_entity_poly.entity_id
_entity_poly.type
_entity_poly.pdbx_seq_one_letter_code
_entity_poly.pdbx_strand_id
1 'polypeptide(L)'
;MLEVSPAAIKKWIQQGKLAAFRTPGGHFRIPVDEFERFQKIHGFGAGTGEPLRVLVVDDQRDVADVIVASLRAFHPSARMETAANGFEGLLKVGTFRPDVLLLDLSLPGMDGFEVCRQIKRDPVIRDTRVIVMTARLLDAEPRAMDAGADGFLSKPFEAATVHGLLARLLAPR
;
A
#
# COMPACT_ATOMS: atom_id res chain seq x y z
N MET A 1 -0.41 -3.11 17.09
CA MET A 1 -0.94 -1.88 17.72
C MET A 1 -0.93 -0.80 16.65
N LEU A 2 -2.08 -0.28 16.25
CA LEU A 2 -2.17 0.77 15.24
C LEU A 2 -1.71 2.09 15.89
N GLU A 3 -0.58 2.61 15.47
CA GLU A 3 -0.13 3.96 15.87
C GLU A 3 -0.88 5.02 15.05
N VAL A 4 -2.13 5.23 15.40
CA VAL A 4 -2.88 6.39 14.93
C VAL A 4 -2.65 7.51 15.94
N SER A 5 -2.28 8.70 15.45
CA SER A 5 -2.05 9.81 16.38
C SER A 5 -3.32 10.13 17.18
N PRO A 6 -3.20 10.43 18.49
CA PRO A 6 -4.35 10.79 19.32
C PRO A 6 -5.17 11.96 18.74
N ALA A 7 -4.53 12.86 18.00
CA ALA A 7 -5.19 13.97 17.32
C ALA A 7 -6.11 13.52 16.18
N ALA A 8 -5.70 12.51 15.40
CA ALA A 8 -6.50 11.94 14.32
C ALA A 8 -7.75 11.24 14.89
N ILE A 9 -7.58 10.44 15.95
CA ILE A 9 -8.70 9.76 16.63
C ILE A 9 -9.71 10.79 17.16
N LYS A 10 -9.24 11.84 17.83
CA LYS A 10 -10.13 12.92 18.31
C LYS A 10 -10.90 13.58 17.18
N LYS A 11 -10.25 13.86 16.05
CA LYS A 11 -10.86 14.45 14.86
C LYS A 11 -11.96 13.56 14.28
N TRP A 12 -11.74 12.24 14.20
CA TRP A 12 -12.74 11.28 13.70
C TRP A 12 -13.95 11.14 14.61
N ILE A 13 -13.72 11.15 15.94
CA ILE A 13 -14.79 11.14 16.92
C ILE A 13 -15.63 12.42 16.82
N GLN A 14 -14.99 13.59 16.73
CA GLN A 14 -15.65 14.87 16.57
C GLN A 14 -16.45 15.00 15.27
N GLN A 15 -15.99 14.33 14.21
CA GLN A 15 -16.68 14.28 12.91
C GLN A 15 -17.80 13.23 12.86
N GLY A 16 -18.04 12.50 13.96
CA GLY A 16 -19.04 11.43 13.99
C GLY A 16 -18.68 10.19 13.15
N LYS A 17 -17.43 10.11 12.67
CA LYS A 17 -16.94 9.00 11.84
C LYS A 17 -16.58 7.76 12.66
N LEU A 18 -16.26 7.95 13.94
CA LEU A 18 -15.86 6.91 14.88
C LEU A 18 -16.63 7.08 16.17
N ALA A 19 -17.49 6.13 16.52
CA ALA A 19 -18.21 6.16 17.77
C ALA A 19 -17.29 5.80 18.94
N ALA A 20 -17.32 6.59 20.00
CA ALA A 20 -16.55 6.36 21.20
C ALA A 20 -17.31 6.88 22.42
N PHE A 21 -17.16 6.24 23.57
CA PHE A 21 -17.66 6.74 24.83
C PHE A 21 -16.52 7.28 25.70
N ARG A 22 -16.84 8.24 26.56
CA ARG A 22 -15.87 8.88 27.44
C ARG A 22 -15.97 8.26 28.82
N THR A 23 -14.82 7.82 29.38
CA THR A 23 -14.77 7.34 30.76
C THR A 23 -14.81 8.52 31.75
N PRO A 24 -15.19 8.29 33.04
CA PRO A 24 -15.16 9.33 34.06
C PRO A 24 -13.79 10.03 34.23
N GLY A 25 -12.69 9.34 33.88
CA GLY A 25 -11.33 9.91 33.82
C GLY A 25 -11.01 10.70 32.54
N GLY A 26 -12.00 10.98 31.68
CA GLY A 26 -11.84 11.80 30.48
C GLY A 26 -11.23 11.11 29.27
N HIS A 27 -10.92 9.81 29.34
CA HIS A 27 -10.37 9.04 28.23
C HIS A 27 -11.46 8.52 27.28
N PHE A 28 -11.20 8.57 25.98
CA PHE A 28 -12.07 7.91 25.00
C PHE A 28 -11.83 6.41 25.00
N ARG A 29 -12.93 5.64 24.93
CA ARG A 29 -12.94 4.20 24.69
C ARG A 29 -13.73 3.94 23.42
N ILE A 30 -13.14 3.21 22.50
CA ILE A 30 -13.75 2.81 21.24
C ILE A 30 -14.11 1.33 21.38
N PRO A 31 -15.38 0.94 21.22
CA PRO A 31 -15.76 -0.46 21.17
C PRO A 31 -15.00 -1.18 20.04
N VAL A 32 -14.67 -2.47 20.26
CA VAL A 32 -13.87 -3.25 19.29
C VAL A 32 -14.62 -3.39 17.97
N ASP A 33 -15.91 -3.69 18.03
CA ASP A 33 -16.82 -3.80 16.89
C ASP A 33 -16.93 -2.49 16.09
N GLU A 34 -17.00 -1.35 16.77
CA GLU A 34 -17.01 -0.04 16.13
C GLU A 34 -15.69 0.29 15.47
N PHE A 35 -14.57 -0.11 16.10
CA PHE A 35 -13.25 0.06 15.51
C PHE A 35 -13.07 -0.82 14.27
N GLU A 36 -13.51 -2.08 14.31
CA GLU A 36 -13.52 -2.98 13.16
C GLU A 36 -14.43 -2.44 12.03
N ARG A 37 -15.61 -1.93 12.37
CA ARG A 37 -16.51 -1.28 11.42
C ARG A 37 -15.86 -0.06 10.78
N PHE A 38 -15.23 0.78 11.58
CA PHE A 38 -14.50 1.95 11.11
C PHE A 38 -13.34 1.57 10.17
N GLN A 39 -12.59 0.52 10.50
CA GLN A 39 -11.54 -0.01 9.65
C GLN A 39 -12.07 -0.46 8.30
N LYS A 40 -13.20 -1.19 8.28
CA LYS A 40 -13.86 -1.64 7.04
C LYS A 40 -14.37 -0.49 6.18
N ILE A 41 -14.97 0.53 6.79
CA ILE A 41 -15.56 1.68 6.09
C ILE A 41 -14.48 2.65 5.55
N HIS A 42 -13.39 2.81 6.28
CA HIS A 42 -12.36 3.81 5.97
C HIS A 42 -11.08 3.22 5.38
N GLY A 43 -11.09 1.94 4.97
CA GLY A 43 -9.96 1.30 4.29
C GLY A 43 -8.74 1.02 5.18
N PHE A 44 -8.91 1.07 6.49
CA PHE A 44 -7.89 0.63 7.44
C PHE A 44 -7.94 -0.89 7.62
N GLY A 45 -7.65 -1.62 6.57
CA GLY A 45 -7.75 -3.06 6.49
C GLY A 45 -8.69 -3.43 5.34
N ALA A 46 -8.15 -4.07 4.33
CA ALA A 46 -8.82 -4.40 3.08
C ALA A 46 -10.23 -4.99 3.28
N GLY A 47 -11.14 -4.52 2.47
CA GLY A 47 -12.52 -4.98 2.45
C GLY A 47 -12.68 -6.40 1.90
N THR A 48 -12.35 -7.43 2.67
CA THR A 48 -12.80 -8.82 2.46
C THR A 48 -12.55 -9.68 3.71
N GLY A 49 -12.00 -9.14 4.80
CA GLY A 49 -11.56 -9.95 5.95
C GLY A 49 -10.22 -10.66 5.70
N GLU A 50 -9.66 -10.59 4.49
CA GLU A 50 -8.32 -11.09 4.19
C GLU A 50 -7.23 -10.06 4.48
N PRO A 51 -6.05 -10.49 4.93
CA PRO A 51 -4.93 -9.59 5.18
C PRO A 51 -4.46 -8.95 3.87
N LEU A 52 -4.13 -7.65 3.90
CA LEU A 52 -3.54 -6.92 2.78
C LEU A 52 -2.35 -7.69 2.21
N ARG A 53 -2.30 -7.85 0.90
CA ARG A 53 -1.21 -8.50 0.16
C ARG A 53 -0.39 -7.46 -0.57
N VAL A 54 0.89 -7.34 -0.24
CA VAL A 54 1.82 -6.41 -0.86
C VAL A 54 2.97 -7.17 -1.49
N LEU A 55 3.26 -6.88 -2.74
CA LEU A 55 4.45 -7.37 -3.44
C LEU A 55 5.40 -6.20 -3.68
N VAL A 56 6.67 -6.39 -3.36
CA VAL A 56 7.75 -5.42 -3.64
C VAL A 56 8.68 -6.02 -4.67
N VAL A 57 8.86 -5.34 -5.80
CA VAL A 57 9.76 -5.74 -6.89
C VAL A 57 10.89 -4.73 -6.99
N ASP A 58 12.09 -5.14 -6.59
CA ASP A 58 13.30 -4.33 -6.57
C ASP A 58 14.51 -5.27 -6.70
N ASP A 59 15.47 -4.95 -7.57
CA ASP A 59 16.68 -5.78 -7.75
C ASP A 59 17.65 -5.66 -6.57
N GLN A 60 17.52 -4.62 -5.77
CA GLN A 60 18.28 -4.41 -4.56
C GLN A 60 17.52 -5.01 -3.35
N ARG A 61 17.94 -6.19 -2.93
CA ARG A 61 17.33 -6.92 -1.83
C ARG A 61 17.21 -6.10 -0.55
N ASP A 62 18.27 -5.37 -0.21
CA ASP A 62 18.31 -4.55 1.00
C ASP A 62 17.24 -3.44 0.96
N VAL A 63 16.99 -2.87 -0.23
CA VAL A 63 15.93 -1.87 -0.42
C VAL A 63 14.55 -2.50 -0.24
N ALA A 64 14.32 -3.65 -0.87
CA ALA A 64 13.06 -4.37 -0.72
C ALA A 64 12.78 -4.76 0.75
N ASP A 65 13.80 -5.25 1.46
CA ASP A 65 13.70 -5.64 2.88
C ASP A 65 13.39 -4.43 3.78
N VAL A 66 14.02 -3.29 3.54
CA VAL A 66 13.73 -2.04 4.27
C VAL A 66 12.30 -1.57 4.01
N ILE A 67 11.83 -1.64 2.77
CA ILE A 67 10.43 -1.29 2.42
C ILE A 67 9.46 -2.21 3.15
N VAL A 68 9.68 -3.53 3.10
CA VAL A 68 8.84 -4.53 3.78
C VAL A 68 8.83 -4.31 5.29
N ALA A 69 10.00 -4.11 5.92
CA ALA A 69 10.10 -3.85 7.36
C ALA A 69 9.34 -2.57 7.76
N SER A 70 9.50 -1.52 6.96
CA SER A 70 8.83 -0.24 7.16
C SER A 70 7.30 -0.37 7.04
N LEU A 71 6.82 -1.11 6.04
CA LEU A 71 5.38 -1.33 5.86
C LEU A 71 4.78 -2.21 6.95
N ARG A 72 5.53 -3.18 7.48
CA ARG A 72 5.07 -4.02 8.61
C ARG A 72 4.78 -3.23 9.87
N ALA A 73 5.46 -2.11 10.09
CA ALA A 73 5.19 -1.23 11.22
C ALA A 73 3.77 -0.62 11.16
N PHE A 74 3.25 -0.36 9.94
CA PHE A 74 1.92 0.21 9.72
C PHE A 74 0.85 -0.87 9.44
N HIS A 75 1.26 -2.02 8.88
CA HIS A 75 0.38 -3.11 8.45
C HIS A 75 0.89 -4.46 8.99
N PRO A 76 0.83 -4.71 10.31
CA PRO A 76 1.45 -5.88 10.93
C PRO A 76 0.82 -7.22 10.49
N SER A 77 -0.44 -7.22 10.06
CA SER A 77 -1.14 -8.40 9.55
C SER A 77 -1.00 -8.61 8.04
N ALA A 78 -0.36 -7.68 7.31
CA ALA A 78 -0.23 -7.79 5.86
C ALA A 78 0.68 -8.96 5.48
N ARG A 79 0.32 -9.66 4.40
CA ARG A 79 1.19 -10.63 3.74
C ARG A 79 2.07 -9.88 2.76
N MET A 80 3.38 -10.06 2.86
CA MET A 80 4.33 -9.35 2.03
C MET A 80 5.29 -10.32 1.38
N GLU A 81 5.47 -10.19 0.07
CA GLU A 81 6.46 -10.89 -0.74
C GLU A 81 7.36 -9.91 -1.47
N THR A 82 8.55 -10.37 -1.85
CA THR A 82 9.50 -9.61 -2.65
C THR A 82 9.84 -10.39 -3.92
N ALA A 83 10.26 -9.68 -4.97
CA ALA A 83 10.84 -10.25 -6.18
C ALA A 83 12.04 -9.41 -6.61
N ALA A 84 13.06 -10.06 -7.15
CA ALA A 84 14.33 -9.41 -7.49
C ALA A 84 14.42 -8.95 -8.96
N ASN A 85 13.40 -9.21 -9.76
CA ASN A 85 13.34 -8.81 -11.18
C ASN A 85 11.89 -8.80 -11.69
N GLY A 86 11.69 -8.21 -12.86
CA GLY A 86 10.35 -8.04 -13.43
C GLY A 86 9.67 -9.35 -13.78
N PHE A 87 10.42 -10.37 -14.23
CA PHE A 87 9.85 -11.69 -14.55
C PHE A 87 9.30 -12.41 -13.30
N GLU A 88 10.08 -12.46 -12.24
CA GLU A 88 9.65 -12.98 -10.95
C GLU A 88 8.46 -12.17 -10.40
N GLY A 89 8.50 -10.85 -10.57
CA GLY A 89 7.41 -9.95 -10.21
C GLY A 89 6.11 -10.32 -10.90
N LEU A 90 6.11 -10.47 -12.23
CA LEU A 90 4.93 -10.87 -13.01
C LEU A 90 4.39 -12.24 -12.59
N LEU A 91 5.28 -13.22 -12.39
CA LEU A 91 4.89 -14.54 -11.90
C LEU A 91 4.19 -14.47 -10.53
N LYS A 92 4.75 -13.67 -9.61
CA LYS A 92 4.17 -13.47 -8.28
C LYS A 92 2.87 -12.66 -8.31
N VAL A 93 2.73 -11.69 -9.19
CA VAL A 93 1.44 -11.02 -9.37
C VAL A 93 0.35 -12.02 -9.73
N GLY A 94 0.64 -12.97 -10.64
CA GLY A 94 -0.30 -14.01 -11.03
C GLY A 94 -0.65 -15.02 -9.94
N THR A 95 0.33 -15.42 -9.12
CA THR A 95 0.19 -16.48 -8.10
C THR A 95 -0.18 -15.95 -6.72
N PHE A 96 0.48 -14.92 -6.26
CA PHE A 96 0.25 -14.29 -4.94
C PHE A 96 -0.96 -13.36 -4.96
N ARG A 97 -1.32 -12.79 -6.13
CA ARG A 97 -2.45 -11.85 -6.30
C ARG A 97 -2.39 -10.69 -5.33
N PRO A 98 -1.35 -9.84 -5.38
CA PRO A 98 -1.22 -8.73 -4.46
C PRO A 98 -2.31 -7.69 -4.69
N ASP A 99 -2.79 -7.07 -3.61
CA ASP A 99 -3.66 -5.90 -3.67
C ASP A 99 -2.88 -4.68 -4.13
N VAL A 100 -1.58 -4.63 -3.74
CA VAL A 100 -0.65 -3.57 -4.12
C VAL A 100 0.69 -4.16 -4.55
N LEU A 101 1.22 -3.64 -5.65
CA LEU A 101 2.57 -3.86 -6.15
C LEU A 101 3.39 -2.58 -6.03
N LEU A 102 4.51 -2.63 -5.33
CA LEU A 102 5.56 -1.61 -5.36
C LEU A 102 6.61 -2.07 -6.38
N LEU A 103 6.79 -1.32 -7.48
CA LEU A 103 7.57 -1.72 -8.64
C LEU A 103 8.69 -0.74 -8.91
N ASP A 104 9.94 -1.17 -8.78
CA ASP A 104 11.07 -0.38 -9.27
C ASP A 104 11.09 -0.36 -10.81
N LEU A 105 11.42 0.80 -11.38
CA LEU A 105 11.61 0.94 -12.83
C LEU A 105 12.98 0.47 -13.30
N SER A 106 13.98 0.47 -12.42
CA SER A 106 15.38 0.20 -12.77
C SER A 106 15.73 -1.30 -12.68
N LEU A 107 14.80 -2.17 -13.11
CA LEU A 107 15.01 -3.61 -13.06
C LEU A 107 15.94 -4.10 -14.19
N PRO A 108 16.86 -5.03 -13.90
CA PRO A 108 17.71 -5.61 -14.94
C PRO A 108 16.89 -6.47 -15.92
N GLY A 109 17.14 -6.29 -17.20
CA GLY A 109 16.58 -7.13 -18.29
C GLY A 109 15.11 -6.90 -18.62
N MET A 110 14.40 -6.03 -17.91
CA MET A 110 13.00 -5.71 -18.18
C MET A 110 12.69 -4.25 -17.86
N ASP A 111 11.98 -3.57 -18.78
CA ASP A 111 11.49 -2.22 -18.52
C ASP A 111 10.31 -2.27 -17.53
N GLY A 112 10.47 -1.62 -16.37
CA GLY A 112 9.41 -1.57 -15.36
C GLY A 112 8.11 -0.93 -15.86
N PHE A 113 8.17 -0.01 -16.83
CA PHE A 113 6.97 0.51 -17.48
C PHE A 113 6.23 -0.58 -18.26
N GLU A 114 6.98 -1.50 -18.92
CA GLU A 114 6.36 -2.61 -19.63
C GLU A 114 5.71 -3.61 -18.67
N VAL A 115 6.35 -3.89 -17.52
CA VAL A 115 5.74 -4.70 -16.45
C VAL A 115 4.41 -4.08 -16.01
N CYS A 116 4.39 -2.77 -15.77
CA CYS A 116 3.18 -2.05 -15.40
C CYS A 116 2.08 -2.19 -16.47
N ARG A 117 2.42 -1.95 -17.74
CA ARG A 117 1.47 -2.09 -18.86
C ARG A 117 0.90 -3.50 -18.98
N GLN A 118 1.73 -4.53 -18.85
CA GLN A 118 1.30 -5.92 -18.91
C GLN A 118 0.29 -6.23 -17.80
N ILE A 119 0.58 -5.84 -16.56
CA ILE A 119 -0.34 -6.02 -15.43
C ILE A 119 -1.69 -5.34 -15.72
N LYS A 120 -1.66 -4.10 -16.20
CA LYS A 120 -2.89 -3.31 -16.40
C LYS A 120 -3.72 -3.76 -17.62
N ARG A 121 -3.11 -4.46 -18.57
CA ARG A 121 -3.81 -5.05 -19.73
C ARG A 121 -4.41 -6.42 -19.44
N ASP A 122 -3.87 -7.16 -18.49
CA ASP A 122 -4.35 -8.51 -18.17
C ASP A 122 -5.65 -8.44 -17.34
N PRO A 123 -6.78 -8.96 -17.84
CA PRO A 123 -8.06 -8.89 -17.16
C PRO A 123 -8.10 -9.60 -15.80
N VAL A 124 -7.15 -10.51 -15.53
CA VAL A 124 -7.10 -11.32 -14.30
C VAL A 124 -6.38 -10.57 -13.18
N ILE A 125 -5.41 -9.73 -13.50
CA ILE A 125 -4.52 -9.08 -12.50
C ILE A 125 -4.54 -7.54 -12.56
N ARG A 126 -5.26 -6.94 -13.51
CA ARG A 126 -5.31 -5.47 -13.71
C ARG A 126 -5.80 -4.68 -12.50
N ASP A 127 -6.52 -5.31 -11.59
CA ASP A 127 -7.04 -4.68 -10.38
C ASP A 127 -5.97 -4.48 -9.30
N THR A 128 -4.80 -5.14 -9.44
CA THR A 128 -3.62 -4.86 -8.63
C THR A 128 -3.25 -3.38 -8.71
N ARG A 129 -3.17 -2.70 -7.58
CA ARG A 129 -2.70 -1.31 -7.52
C ARG A 129 -1.19 -1.27 -7.73
N VAL A 130 -0.74 -0.61 -8.80
CA VAL A 130 0.69 -0.51 -9.13
C VAL A 130 1.22 0.85 -8.70
N ILE A 131 2.16 0.84 -7.75
CA ILE A 131 2.92 2.01 -7.34
C ILE A 131 4.33 1.85 -7.91
N VAL A 132 4.69 2.75 -8.80
CA VAL A 132 6.02 2.76 -9.40
C VAL A 132 7.00 3.51 -8.48
N MET A 133 8.19 2.94 -8.31
CA MET A 133 9.29 3.54 -7.55
C MET A 133 10.49 3.77 -8.46
N THR A 134 11.20 4.89 -8.32
CA THR A 134 12.47 5.10 -9.05
C THR A 134 13.33 6.18 -8.41
N ALA A 135 14.65 6.04 -8.57
CA ALA A 135 15.61 7.11 -8.26
C ALA A 135 15.77 8.10 -9.43
N ARG A 136 15.32 7.76 -10.63
CA ARG A 136 15.43 8.59 -11.85
C ARG A 136 14.15 9.40 -12.00
N LEU A 137 14.26 10.73 -11.90
CA LEU A 137 13.14 11.64 -11.82
C LEU A 137 12.66 12.24 -13.14
N LEU A 138 13.54 12.34 -14.15
CA LEU A 138 13.20 12.99 -15.41
C LEU A 138 12.15 12.16 -16.16
N ASP A 139 10.97 12.74 -16.35
CA ASP A 139 9.83 12.20 -17.09
C ASP A 139 9.33 10.81 -16.63
N ALA A 140 9.76 10.32 -15.45
CA ALA A 140 9.38 9.00 -14.97
C ALA A 140 7.92 8.96 -14.51
N GLU A 141 7.44 9.98 -13.80
CA GLU A 141 6.07 10.02 -13.29
C GLU A 141 5.03 10.07 -14.41
N PRO A 142 5.09 11.00 -15.40
CA PRO A 142 4.16 10.99 -16.52
C PRO A 142 4.15 9.65 -17.28
N ARG A 143 5.32 9.08 -17.55
CA ARG A 143 5.44 7.78 -18.23
C ARG A 143 4.88 6.62 -17.41
N ALA A 144 5.01 6.66 -16.08
CA ALA A 144 4.43 5.66 -15.19
C ALA A 144 2.90 5.72 -15.23
N MET A 145 2.34 6.94 -15.18
CA MET A 145 0.89 7.14 -15.28
C MET A 145 0.35 6.71 -16.64
N ASP A 146 1.05 7.02 -17.74
CA ASP A 146 0.70 6.56 -19.10
C ASP A 146 0.79 5.03 -19.22
N ALA A 147 1.68 4.38 -18.46
CA ALA A 147 1.75 2.93 -18.37
C ALA A 147 0.63 2.31 -17.51
N GLY A 148 -0.20 3.15 -16.87
CA GLY A 148 -1.34 2.75 -16.06
C GLY A 148 -1.03 2.60 -14.56
N ALA A 149 0.10 3.15 -14.07
CA ALA A 149 0.38 3.14 -12.64
C ALA A 149 -0.69 3.91 -11.86
N ASP A 150 -1.02 3.42 -10.66
CA ASP A 150 -1.96 4.06 -9.75
C ASP A 150 -1.27 5.08 -8.81
N GLY A 151 0.06 5.02 -8.73
CA GLY A 151 0.85 5.93 -7.94
C GLY A 151 2.34 5.93 -8.30
N PHE A 152 3.05 6.95 -7.82
CA PHE A 152 4.46 7.15 -8.08
C PHE A 152 5.20 7.55 -6.79
N LEU A 153 6.41 7.03 -6.60
CA LEU A 153 7.31 7.34 -5.49
C LEU A 153 8.73 7.62 -6.01
N SER A 154 9.27 8.76 -5.66
CA SER A 154 10.67 9.08 -5.90
C SER A 154 11.54 8.55 -4.78
N LYS A 155 12.52 7.69 -5.08
CA LYS A 155 13.55 7.26 -4.13
C LYS A 155 14.55 8.39 -3.88
N PRO A 156 15.00 8.63 -2.63
CA PRO A 156 14.56 7.97 -1.38
C PRO A 156 13.20 8.50 -0.88
N PHE A 157 12.41 7.65 -0.25
CA PHE A 157 11.14 8.01 0.35
C PHE A 157 11.00 7.48 1.78
N GLU A 158 10.17 8.15 2.57
CA GLU A 158 9.87 7.72 3.93
C GLU A 158 8.73 6.70 3.96
N ALA A 159 8.75 5.80 4.95
CA ALA A 159 7.69 4.82 5.16
C ALA A 159 6.30 5.44 5.30
N ALA A 160 6.21 6.61 5.93
CA ALA A 160 4.97 7.35 6.07
C ALA A 160 4.37 7.79 4.72
N THR A 161 5.22 8.11 3.74
CA THR A 161 4.79 8.48 2.37
C THR A 161 4.16 7.27 1.67
N VAL A 162 4.79 6.10 1.76
CA VAL A 162 4.26 4.85 1.20
C VAL A 162 2.94 4.50 1.87
N HIS A 163 2.87 4.54 3.21
CA HIS A 163 1.64 4.28 3.96
C HIS A 163 0.51 5.22 3.57
N GLY A 164 0.78 6.52 3.46
CA GLY A 164 -0.22 7.52 3.04
C GLY A 164 -0.75 7.27 1.63
N LEU A 165 0.13 6.87 0.70
CA LEU A 165 -0.25 6.51 -0.66
C LEU A 165 -1.10 5.23 -0.69
N LEU A 166 -0.71 4.19 0.06
CA LEU A 166 -1.47 2.96 0.21
C LEU A 166 -2.88 3.23 0.76
N ALA A 167 -2.99 4.01 1.84
CA ALA A 167 -4.27 4.36 2.45
C ALA A 167 -5.21 5.07 1.45
N ARG A 168 -4.65 5.94 0.58
CA ARG A 168 -5.41 6.62 -0.47
C ARG A 168 -5.88 5.67 -1.58
N LEU A 169 -5.01 4.77 -2.04
CA LEU A 169 -5.30 3.86 -3.15
C LEU A 169 -6.25 2.72 -2.77
N LEU A 170 -6.20 2.30 -1.51
CA LEU A 170 -7.05 1.23 -0.97
C LEU A 170 -8.35 1.73 -0.36
N ALA A 171 -8.56 3.05 -0.30
CA ALA A 171 -9.82 3.62 0.15
C ALA A 171 -10.96 3.17 -0.78
N PRO A 172 -12.12 2.76 -0.24
CA PRO A 172 -13.30 2.46 -1.05
C PRO A 172 -13.73 3.71 -1.84
N ARG A 173 -14.04 3.49 -3.12
CA ARG A 173 -14.60 4.53 -4.01
C ARG A 173 -16.03 4.85 -3.63
#